data_ccf21b7d1f28510260f3cf236fabb256
#
_entry.id   ccf21b7d1f28510260f3cf236fabb256
#
_cell.length_a   1.000
_cell.length_b   1.000
_cell.length_c   1.000
_cell.angle_alpha   90.00
_cell.angle_beta   90.00
_cell.angle_gamma   90.00
#
_symmetry.space_group_name_H-M   'P 1'
#
loop_
_entity.id
_entity.type
_entity.pdbx_description
1 polymer ?
#
loop_
_entity_poly.entity_id
_entity_poly.type
_entity_poly.pdbx_seq_one_letter_code
_entity_poly.pdbx_strand_id
1 'polypeptide(L)'
;MKYSTFFDIILYIKLEGENTMEKMNIKWNYTNKIVNDLLKINRAREIVDLLEIPVSVEEEIKKETIAKRVHYSTKIEGNSLDLNTVKKIIENTNNSHERNVLEVRNYYNALMYLNKEADTNNSITEDLIFKVHNLVIGKNLNAKATYRDGQNIVEDSLTKQIVYMPPEAKDIKVLINQMIKEFDNKTSKDIPIPIKAGIIEYEFVTIHPFWDGNGRTSRLLANYILKAYGYDLKGFYVMEEFYDKNINDYYNSLQMGLHHNFYFGRKDADITEWLEYFISTMANTFEAVGNRVKEIYLNSKEEVNILDTLDKRERWIANYILNNGKIKAKDIASHFKINLDTANNWIKEWVNRGFLVRENDKQIRNVDYILTDKYQQKIK
;
A
#
# COMPACT_ATOMS: atom_id res chain seq x y z
N MET A 1 11.02 -7.54 -20.21
CA MET A 1 9.88 -8.45 -19.95
C MET A 1 8.72 -8.02 -20.81
N LYS A 2 8.15 -8.90 -21.62
CA LYS A 2 7.04 -8.56 -22.51
C LYS A 2 5.77 -8.45 -21.65
N TYR A 3 5.14 -7.29 -21.70
CA TYR A 3 3.81 -7.08 -21.12
C TYR A 3 2.82 -7.96 -21.87
N SER A 4 2.07 -8.82 -21.12
CA SER A 4 0.88 -9.45 -21.65
C SER A 4 -0.12 -8.34 -21.96
N THR A 5 -0.53 -8.22 -23.21
CA THR A 5 -1.41 -7.14 -23.64
C THR A 5 -2.86 -7.43 -23.24
N PHE A 6 -3.66 -6.37 -23.11
CA PHE A 6 -5.11 -6.40 -22.89
C PHE A 6 -5.85 -7.45 -23.77
N PHE A 7 -5.35 -7.69 -24.98
CA PHE A 7 -5.87 -8.69 -25.91
C PHE A 7 -5.69 -10.13 -25.42
N ASP A 8 -4.60 -10.42 -24.70
CA ASP A 8 -4.30 -11.78 -24.23
C ASP A 8 -5.28 -12.22 -23.13
N ILE A 9 -5.73 -11.29 -22.28
CA ILE A 9 -6.74 -11.57 -21.25
C ILE A 9 -8.11 -11.84 -21.86
N ILE A 10 -8.53 -11.05 -22.86
CA ILE A 10 -9.83 -11.22 -23.54
C ILE A 10 -9.84 -12.48 -24.40
N LEU A 11 -8.74 -12.82 -25.05
CA LEU A 11 -8.61 -14.04 -25.87
C LEU A 11 -8.67 -15.28 -24.98
N TYR A 12 -8.05 -15.23 -23.80
CA TYR A 12 -8.05 -16.32 -22.83
C TYR A 12 -9.47 -16.61 -22.29
N ILE A 13 -10.22 -15.56 -21.96
CA ILE A 13 -11.61 -15.68 -21.48
C ILE A 13 -12.57 -16.23 -22.55
N LYS A 14 -12.31 -15.95 -23.84
CA LYS A 14 -13.16 -16.41 -24.97
C LYS A 14 -12.95 -17.88 -25.39
N LEU A 15 -11.79 -18.45 -25.06
CA LEU A 15 -11.41 -19.79 -25.51
C LEU A 15 -11.76 -20.92 -24.53
N GLU A 16 -12.10 -20.61 -23.27
CA GLU A 16 -12.45 -21.60 -22.26
C GLU A 16 -13.88 -21.41 -21.71
N GLY A 17 -14.87 -21.36 -22.59
CA GLY A 17 -16.25 -21.63 -22.19
C GLY A 17 -16.34 -23.05 -21.61
N GLU A 18 -16.76 -23.14 -20.33
CA GLU A 18 -17.11 -24.37 -19.61
C GLU A 18 -16.01 -25.27 -19.05
N ASN A 19 -14.83 -24.77 -18.68
CA ASN A 19 -13.93 -25.57 -17.87
C ASN A 19 -13.84 -25.00 -16.43
N THR A 20 -14.45 -25.73 -15.49
CA THR A 20 -14.08 -25.66 -14.08
C THR A 20 -12.58 -25.89 -13.98
N MET A 21 -11.81 -24.85 -13.63
CA MET A 21 -10.36 -24.98 -13.48
C MET A 21 -10.04 -25.77 -12.21
N GLU A 22 -10.03 -27.09 -12.30
CA GLU A 22 -9.39 -28.00 -11.32
C GLU A 22 -7.86 -27.87 -11.40
N LYS A 23 -7.31 -26.66 -11.25
CA LYS A 23 -5.84 -26.48 -11.37
C LYS A 23 -5.14 -26.20 -10.05
N MET A 24 -5.85 -25.95 -9.04
CA MET A 24 -5.51 -26.01 -7.61
C MET A 24 -6.63 -26.83 -6.98
N ASN A 25 -6.42 -27.53 -5.89
CA ASN A 25 -7.51 -28.24 -5.19
C ASN A 25 -8.63 -27.31 -4.68
N ILE A 26 -8.49 -26.00 -4.94
CA ILE A 26 -9.45 -24.95 -4.64
C ILE A 26 -10.33 -24.72 -5.84
N LYS A 27 -11.64 -24.74 -5.63
CA LYS A 27 -12.64 -24.42 -6.63
C LYS A 27 -12.93 -22.93 -6.64
N TRP A 28 -12.91 -22.33 -7.81
CA TRP A 28 -13.34 -20.97 -8.05
C TRP A 28 -13.62 -20.76 -9.54
N ASN A 29 -14.36 -19.69 -9.86
CA ASN A 29 -14.75 -19.35 -11.22
C ASN A 29 -14.45 -17.88 -11.55
N TYR A 30 -14.16 -17.60 -12.81
CA TYR A 30 -14.19 -16.23 -13.31
C TYR A 30 -15.61 -15.72 -13.38
N THR A 31 -15.94 -14.67 -12.65
CA THR A 31 -17.19 -13.93 -12.80
C THR A 31 -16.94 -12.63 -13.57
N ASN A 32 -17.99 -12.04 -14.13
CA ASN A 32 -17.89 -10.73 -14.75
C ASN A 32 -17.35 -9.67 -13.78
N LYS A 33 -17.64 -9.81 -12.48
CA LYS A 33 -17.17 -8.92 -11.43
C LYS A 33 -15.65 -9.03 -11.27
N ILE A 34 -15.12 -10.24 -11.09
CA ILE A 34 -13.67 -10.50 -10.99
C ILE A 34 -12.95 -9.95 -12.23
N VAL A 35 -13.45 -10.23 -13.42
CA VAL A 35 -12.83 -9.78 -14.68
C VAL A 35 -12.78 -8.26 -14.76
N ASN A 36 -13.90 -7.57 -14.50
CA ASN A 36 -13.96 -6.11 -14.53
C ASN A 36 -13.04 -5.49 -13.49
N ASP A 37 -12.96 -6.06 -12.29
CA ASP A 37 -12.10 -5.52 -11.22
C ASP A 37 -10.61 -5.78 -11.50
N LEU A 38 -10.24 -6.90 -12.12
CA LEU A 38 -8.87 -7.12 -12.62
C LEU A 38 -8.45 -6.08 -13.67
N LEU A 39 -9.37 -5.65 -14.54
CA LEU A 39 -9.12 -4.58 -15.51
C LEU A 39 -8.87 -3.23 -14.81
N LYS A 40 -9.65 -2.91 -13.77
CA LYS A 40 -9.42 -1.70 -12.95
C LYS A 40 -8.06 -1.72 -12.25
N ILE A 41 -7.69 -2.88 -11.67
CA ILE A 41 -6.38 -3.09 -11.03
C ILE A 41 -5.24 -2.81 -12.01
N ASN A 42 -5.29 -3.40 -13.21
CA ASN A 42 -4.25 -3.19 -14.22
C ASN A 42 -4.19 -1.73 -14.68
N ARG A 43 -5.33 -1.08 -14.91
CA ARG A 43 -5.39 0.33 -15.27
C ARG A 43 -4.76 1.23 -14.19
N ALA A 44 -5.06 0.97 -12.92
CA ALA A 44 -4.49 1.74 -11.83
C ALA A 44 -2.96 1.55 -11.74
N ARG A 45 -2.47 0.32 -11.96
CA ARG A 45 -1.03 0.03 -12.06
C ARG A 45 -0.37 0.85 -13.15
N GLU A 46 -0.90 0.81 -14.37
CA GLU A 46 -0.36 1.58 -15.50
C GLU A 46 -0.28 3.07 -15.18
N ILE A 47 -1.31 3.64 -14.54
CA ILE A 47 -1.32 5.05 -14.13
C ILE A 47 -0.16 5.33 -13.16
N VAL A 48 0.02 4.51 -12.11
CA VAL A 48 1.07 4.71 -11.10
C VAL A 48 2.47 4.49 -11.67
N ASP A 49 2.61 3.53 -12.59
CA ASP A 49 3.91 3.22 -13.22
C ASP A 49 4.34 4.31 -14.22
N LEU A 50 3.40 4.88 -14.97
CA LEU A 50 3.68 5.87 -16.01
C LEU A 50 3.81 7.30 -15.49
N LEU A 51 3.11 7.64 -14.40
CA LEU A 51 3.11 9.01 -13.89
C LEU A 51 4.22 9.20 -12.85
N GLU A 52 5.15 10.10 -13.17
CA GLU A 52 6.20 10.52 -12.26
C GLU A 52 5.69 11.62 -11.33
N ILE A 53 5.75 11.39 -10.04
CA ILE A 53 5.43 12.37 -8.99
C ILE A 53 6.72 12.79 -8.27
N PRO A 54 6.76 13.96 -7.62
CA PRO A 54 7.93 14.41 -6.88
C PRO A 54 8.39 13.37 -5.85
N VAL A 55 9.71 13.13 -5.78
CA VAL A 55 10.31 12.11 -4.88
C VAL A 55 9.95 12.35 -3.41
N SER A 56 9.89 13.63 -2.97
CA SER A 56 9.50 13.97 -1.60
C SER A 56 8.07 13.55 -1.27
N VAL A 57 7.14 13.72 -2.22
CA VAL A 57 5.75 13.31 -2.08
C VAL A 57 5.63 11.77 -2.10
N GLU A 58 6.39 11.12 -2.96
CA GLU A 58 6.47 9.66 -3.01
C GLU A 58 6.90 9.06 -1.66
N GLU A 59 7.97 9.61 -1.06
CA GLU A 59 8.48 9.17 0.24
C GLU A 59 7.48 9.43 1.38
N GLU A 60 6.76 10.55 1.35
CA GLU A 60 5.72 10.85 2.33
C GLU A 60 4.56 9.86 2.23
N ILE A 61 4.07 9.57 1.02
CA ILE A 61 3.01 8.59 0.79
C ILE A 61 3.44 7.21 1.29
N LYS A 62 4.66 6.76 1.00
CA LYS A 62 5.19 5.47 1.49
C LYS A 62 5.19 5.38 3.00
N LYS A 63 5.67 6.41 3.70
CA LYS A 63 5.68 6.46 5.17
C LYS A 63 4.27 6.40 5.74
N GLU A 64 3.34 7.19 5.20
CA GLU A 64 1.93 7.18 5.59
C GLU A 64 1.30 5.79 5.37
N THR A 65 1.55 5.18 4.22
CA THR A 65 1.00 3.88 3.85
C THR A 65 1.52 2.77 4.77
N ILE A 66 2.81 2.74 5.08
CA ILE A 66 3.40 1.77 6.02
C ILE A 66 2.72 1.90 7.39
N ALA A 67 2.58 3.11 7.91
CA ALA A 67 1.95 3.33 9.20
C ALA A 67 0.47 2.89 9.22
N LYS A 68 -0.28 3.21 8.17
CA LYS A 68 -1.67 2.77 8.01
C LYS A 68 -1.79 1.25 7.92
N ARG A 69 -0.95 0.59 7.14
CA ARG A 69 -0.94 -0.86 7.00
C ARG A 69 -0.68 -1.55 8.34
N VAL A 70 0.30 -1.09 9.09
CA VAL A 70 0.59 -1.58 10.45
C VAL A 70 -0.59 -1.34 11.39
N HIS A 71 -1.13 -0.12 11.40
CA HIS A 71 -2.27 0.24 12.25
C HIS A 71 -3.50 -0.63 11.97
N TYR A 72 -3.96 -0.68 10.73
CA TYR A 72 -5.22 -1.38 10.41
C TYR A 72 -5.08 -2.90 10.53
N SER A 73 -3.94 -3.49 10.14
CA SER A 73 -3.77 -4.93 10.28
C SER A 73 -3.71 -5.39 11.74
N THR A 74 -3.13 -4.58 12.64
CA THR A 74 -3.16 -4.90 14.07
C THR A 74 -4.51 -4.59 14.70
N LYS A 75 -5.21 -3.54 14.25
CA LYS A 75 -6.54 -3.16 14.73
C LYS A 75 -7.60 -4.21 14.40
N ILE A 76 -7.57 -4.86 13.24
CA ILE A 76 -8.42 -6.01 12.89
C ILE A 76 -8.31 -7.13 13.94
N GLU A 77 -7.14 -7.30 14.54
CA GLU A 77 -6.88 -8.30 15.60
C GLU A 77 -7.15 -7.76 17.02
N GLY A 78 -7.77 -6.59 17.13
CA GLY A 78 -8.18 -6.00 18.40
C GLY A 78 -7.17 -5.06 19.06
N ASN A 79 -6.09 -4.64 18.37
CA ASN A 79 -5.19 -3.61 18.89
C ASN A 79 -5.89 -2.26 18.95
N SER A 80 -5.84 -1.60 20.11
CA SER A 80 -6.62 -0.36 20.38
C SER A 80 -5.84 0.94 20.12
N LEU A 81 -4.58 0.87 19.69
CA LEU A 81 -3.76 2.07 19.47
C LEU A 81 -4.25 2.84 18.24
N ASP A 82 -4.30 4.16 18.35
CA ASP A 82 -4.63 5.05 17.23
C ASP A 82 -3.46 5.20 16.24
N LEU A 83 -3.76 5.67 15.01
CA LEU A 83 -2.78 5.80 13.94
C LEU A 83 -1.59 6.72 14.29
N ASN A 84 -1.83 7.82 15.05
CA ASN A 84 -0.76 8.74 15.42
C ASN A 84 0.20 8.10 16.41
N THR A 85 -0.32 7.31 17.34
CA THR A 85 0.48 6.51 18.28
C THR A 85 1.29 5.45 17.51
N VAL A 86 0.69 4.76 16.54
CA VAL A 86 1.39 3.79 15.68
C VAL A 86 2.52 4.46 14.90
N LYS A 87 2.31 5.64 14.31
CA LYS A 87 3.36 6.42 13.63
C LYS A 87 4.55 6.68 14.57
N LYS A 88 4.29 7.15 15.80
CA LYS A 88 5.33 7.41 16.81
C LYS A 88 6.10 6.14 17.20
N ILE A 89 5.43 4.99 17.29
CA ILE A 89 6.08 3.72 17.62
C ILE A 89 7.01 3.27 16.50
N ILE A 90 6.62 3.46 15.24
CA ILE A 90 7.42 3.09 14.06
C ILE A 90 8.66 4.01 13.95
N GLU A 91 8.51 5.31 14.23
CA GLU A 91 9.58 6.30 14.15
C GLU A 91 10.55 6.23 15.35
N ASN A 92 10.05 5.84 16.53
CA ASN A 92 10.81 5.85 17.78
C ASN A 92 11.12 4.42 18.27
N THR A 93 12.37 4.19 18.65
CA THR A 93 12.84 2.94 19.26
C THR A 93 12.46 2.79 20.74
N ASN A 94 11.40 3.44 21.20
CA ASN A 94 10.98 3.41 22.61
C ASN A 94 10.72 1.97 23.09
N ASN A 95 11.38 1.57 24.18
CA ASN A 95 11.35 0.23 24.74
C ASN A 95 10.11 -0.04 25.64
N SER A 96 8.90 0.28 25.16
CA SER A 96 7.70 -0.11 25.88
C SER A 96 7.47 -1.62 25.73
N HIS A 97 7.11 -2.29 26.84
CA HIS A 97 6.76 -3.71 26.88
C HIS A 97 5.23 -3.95 26.86
N GLU A 98 4.46 -2.90 26.63
CA GLU A 98 3.01 -3.03 26.51
C GLU A 98 2.64 -3.88 25.28
N ARG A 99 1.69 -4.82 25.48
CA ARG A 99 1.27 -5.79 24.45
C ARG A 99 0.96 -5.12 23.13
N ASN A 100 0.11 -4.07 23.13
CA ASN A 100 -0.31 -3.39 21.91
C ASN A 100 0.86 -2.73 21.18
N VAL A 101 1.84 -2.17 21.90
CA VAL A 101 3.05 -1.57 21.33
C VAL A 101 3.95 -2.64 20.72
N LEU A 102 4.10 -3.78 21.39
CA LEU A 102 4.88 -4.92 20.88
C LEU A 102 4.26 -5.49 19.60
N GLU A 103 2.95 -5.65 19.54
CA GLU A 103 2.24 -6.14 18.35
C GLU A 103 2.46 -5.21 17.14
N VAL A 104 2.41 -3.89 17.33
CA VAL A 104 2.69 -2.91 16.29
C VAL A 104 4.12 -3.03 15.77
N ARG A 105 5.13 -3.11 16.67
CA ARG A 105 6.53 -3.28 16.28
C ARG A 105 6.78 -4.58 15.56
N ASN A 106 6.21 -5.66 16.07
CA ASN A 106 6.37 -7.01 15.52
C ASN A 106 5.82 -7.05 14.09
N TYR A 107 4.62 -6.52 13.88
CA TYR A 107 4.04 -6.44 12.55
C TYR A 107 4.84 -5.56 11.61
N TYR A 108 5.30 -4.39 12.08
CA TYR A 108 6.18 -3.51 11.30
C TYR A 108 7.47 -4.22 10.88
N ASN A 109 8.13 -4.93 11.80
CA ASN A 109 9.35 -5.67 11.49
C ASN A 109 9.09 -6.80 10.47
N ALA A 110 7.97 -7.51 10.60
CA ALA A 110 7.57 -8.54 9.65
C ALA A 110 7.28 -7.95 8.25
N LEU A 111 6.58 -6.81 8.18
CA LEU A 111 6.31 -6.08 6.93
C LEU A 111 7.60 -5.63 6.24
N MET A 112 8.53 -5.03 7.00
CA MET A 112 9.81 -4.55 6.45
C MET A 112 10.70 -5.71 5.99
N TYR A 113 10.70 -6.82 6.72
CA TYR A 113 11.38 -8.04 6.31
C TYR A 113 10.84 -8.55 4.97
N LEU A 114 9.52 -8.72 4.84
CA LEU A 114 8.89 -9.19 3.61
C LEU A 114 9.05 -8.22 2.44
N ASN A 115 9.04 -6.93 2.69
CA ASN A 115 9.31 -5.93 1.65
C ASN A 115 10.70 -6.11 1.03
N LYS A 116 11.70 -6.44 1.85
CA LYS A 116 13.06 -6.73 1.38
C LYS A 116 13.15 -8.08 0.68
N GLU A 117 12.52 -9.12 1.22
CA GLU A 117 12.49 -10.45 0.58
C GLU A 117 11.86 -10.40 -0.81
N ALA A 118 10.76 -9.66 -0.98
CA ALA A 118 10.05 -9.53 -2.24
C ALA A 118 10.87 -8.88 -3.37
N ASP A 119 11.91 -8.11 -3.04
CA ASP A 119 12.80 -7.50 -4.04
C ASP A 119 13.74 -8.53 -4.70
N THR A 120 13.97 -9.69 -4.06
CA THR A 120 14.92 -10.71 -4.51
C THR A 120 14.32 -12.10 -4.67
N ASN A 121 13.16 -12.35 -4.09
CA ASN A 121 12.51 -13.65 -4.08
C ASN A 121 11.01 -13.50 -4.33
N ASN A 122 10.42 -14.48 -5.01
CA ASN A 122 8.99 -14.51 -5.33
C ASN A 122 8.31 -15.84 -4.97
N SER A 123 9.01 -16.72 -4.25
CA SER A 123 8.49 -18.04 -3.83
C SER A 123 7.94 -17.99 -2.41
N ILE A 124 6.88 -18.75 -2.16
CA ILE A 124 6.40 -19.02 -0.82
C ILE A 124 7.00 -20.34 -0.37
N THR A 125 7.68 -20.35 0.76
CA THR A 125 8.27 -21.53 1.36
C THR A 125 7.83 -21.69 2.82
N GLU A 126 7.89 -22.91 3.36
CA GLU A 126 7.62 -23.15 4.77
C GLU A 126 8.55 -22.33 5.67
N ASP A 127 9.82 -22.18 5.28
CA ASP A 127 10.82 -21.36 6.00
C ASP A 127 10.41 -19.88 6.02
N LEU A 128 9.95 -19.33 4.88
CA LEU A 128 9.44 -17.95 4.81
C LEU A 128 8.24 -17.77 5.75
N ILE A 129 7.28 -18.70 5.71
CA ILE A 129 6.09 -18.68 6.59
C ILE A 129 6.51 -18.64 8.07
N PHE A 130 7.43 -19.51 8.48
CA PHE A 130 7.92 -19.55 9.86
C PHE A 130 8.66 -18.27 10.26
N LYS A 131 9.50 -17.72 9.41
CA LYS A 131 10.22 -16.47 9.65
C LYS A 131 9.26 -15.30 9.86
N VAL A 132 8.28 -15.16 8.96
CA VAL A 132 7.27 -14.10 9.05
C VAL A 132 6.43 -14.25 10.32
N HIS A 133 5.93 -15.43 10.59
CA HIS A 133 5.17 -15.69 11.81
C HIS A 133 5.99 -15.43 13.09
N ASN A 134 7.25 -15.86 13.12
CA ASN A 134 8.14 -15.56 14.26
C ASN A 134 8.23 -14.05 14.52
N LEU A 135 8.40 -13.23 13.48
CA LEU A 135 8.41 -11.78 13.61
C LEU A 135 7.07 -11.24 14.11
N VAL A 136 5.94 -11.72 13.56
CA VAL A 136 4.59 -11.32 13.96
C VAL A 136 4.33 -11.54 15.45
N ILE A 137 4.82 -12.65 16.01
CA ILE A 137 4.65 -12.98 17.46
C ILE A 137 5.82 -12.50 18.34
N GLY A 138 6.73 -11.70 17.80
CA GLY A 138 7.83 -11.09 18.56
C GLY A 138 9.00 -12.03 18.86
N LYS A 139 9.17 -13.10 18.10
CA LYS A 139 10.35 -13.96 18.17
C LYS A 139 11.43 -13.54 17.19
N ASN A 140 12.65 -14.02 17.39
CA ASN A 140 13.74 -13.83 16.45
C ASN A 140 13.46 -14.58 15.14
N LEU A 141 13.97 -14.03 14.02
CA LEU A 141 13.80 -14.58 12.69
C LEU A 141 14.18 -16.08 12.60
N ASN A 142 15.25 -16.47 13.26
CA ASN A 142 15.78 -17.82 13.26
C ASN A 142 15.32 -18.67 14.48
N ALA A 143 14.32 -18.20 15.22
CA ALA A 143 13.76 -18.98 16.30
C ALA A 143 13.12 -20.26 15.75
N LYS A 144 13.23 -21.36 16.51
CA LYS A 144 12.54 -22.60 16.16
C LYS A 144 11.03 -22.33 16.13
N ALA A 145 10.43 -22.44 14.96
CA ALA A 145 8.98 -22.34 14.78
C ALA A 145 8.36 -23.74 14.65
N THR A 146 7.15 -23.87 15.12
CA THR A 146 6.34 -25.08 14.99
C THR A 146 4.89 -24.69 14.76
N TYR A 147 4.18 -25.48 14.00
CA TYR A 147 2.73 -25.40 13.95
C TYR A 147 2.13 -25.73 15.31
N ARG A 148 0.87 -25.37 15.52
CA ARG A 148 0.13 -25.80 16.70
C ARG A 148 0.05 -27.34 16.76
N ASP A 149 0.12 -27.88 17.95
CA ASP A 149 0.12 -29.30 18.24
C ASP A 149 -1.23 -29.79 18.80
N GLY A 150 -2.21 -28.90 18.91
CA GLY A 150 -3.55 -29.17 19.38
C GLY A 150 -4.63 -28.50 18.54
N GLN A 151 -5.90 -28.76 18.89
CA GLN A 151 -7.06 -28.12 18.26
C GLN A 151 -7.15 -26.66 18.69
N ASN A 152 -7.32 -25.76 17.70
CA ASN A 152 -7.66 -24.37 17.91
C ASN A 152 -9.11 -24.11 17.49
N ILE A 153 -9.70 -23.04 18.00
CA ILE A 153 -11.02 -22.54 17.60
C ILE A 153 -10.94 -21.02 17.44
N VAL A 154 -11.74 -20.47 16.55
CA VAL A 154 -11.98 -19.03 16.45
C VAL A 154 -13.34 -18.74 17.03
N GLU A 155 -13.37 -17.88 18.03
CA GLU A 155 -14.60 -17.48 18.73
C GLU A 155 -14.93 -16.03 18.40
N ASP A 156 -16.22 -15.74 18.31
CA ASP A 156 -16.71 -14.37 18.35
C ASP A 156 -16.40 -13.72 19.71
N SER A 157 -15.77 -12.58 19.72
CA SER A 157 -15.28 -11.94 20.94
C SER A 157 -16.40 -11.54 21.91
N LEU A 158 -17.60 -11.25 21.39
CA LEU A 158 -18.76 -10.79 22.16
C LEU A 158 -19.64 -11.96 22.61
N THR A 159 -20.00 -12.82 21.67
CA THR A 159 -20.97 -13.92 21.90
C THR A 159 -20.34 -15.18 22.44
N LYS A 160 -19.00 -15.31 22.33
CA LYS A 160 -18.24 -16.55 22.67
C LYS A 160 -18.69 -17.78 21.90
N GLN A 161 -19.40 -17.59 20.79
CA GLN A 161 -19.77 -18.67 19.90
C GLN A 161 -18.57 -19.03 19.01
N ILE A 162 -18.42 -20.32 18.74
CA ILE A 162 -17.41 -20.82 17.80
C ILE A 162 -17.86 -20.40 16.40
N VAL A 163 -17.10 -19.50 15.77
CA VAL A 163 -17.33 -19.05 14.40
C VAL A 163 -16.54 -19.84 13.39
N TYR A 164 -15.43 -20.45 13.83
CA TYR A 164 -14.65 -21.32 12.98
C TYR A 164 -13.84 -22.37 13.77
N MET A 165 -13.82 -23.59 13.25
CA MET A 165 -13.03 -24.70 13.74
C MET A 165 -12.07 -25.16 12.64
N PRO A 166 -10.77 -24.79 12.73
CA PRO A 166 -9.74 -25.15 11.77
C PRO A 166 -9.49 -26.67 11.70
N PRO A 167 -8.72 -27.17 10.71
CA PRO A 167 -8.35 -28.57 10.62
C PRO A 167 -7.58 -29.05 11.87
N GLU A 168 -7.57 -30.35 12.08
CA GLU A 168 -6.79 -30.96 13.17
C GLU A 168 -5.29 -30.70 12.98
N ALA A 169 -4.54 -30.62 14.09
CA ALA A 169 -3.11 -30.34 14.09
C ALA A 169 -2.30 -31.30 13.20
N LYS A 170 -2.69 -32.57 13.14
CA LYS A 170 -2.02 -33.60 12.30
C LYS A 170 -2.05 -33.30 10.81
N ASP A 171 -3.06 -32.53 10.33
CA ASP A 171 -3.28 -32.27 8.90
C ASP A 171 -2.58 -30.97 8.43
N ILE A 172 -2.18 -30.09 9.37
CA ILE A 172 -1.64 -28.76 9.05
C ILE A 172 -0.45 -28.83 8.09
N LYS A 173 0.53 -29.68 8.39
CA LYS A 173 1.75 -29.78 7.58
C LYS A 173 1.45 -30.22 6.14
N VAL A 174 0.50 -31.12 5.97
CA VAL A 174 0.08 -31.62 4.64
C VAL A 174 -0.62 -30.49 3.88
N LEU A 175 -1.55 -29.77 4.53
CA LEU A 175 -2.29 -28.67 3.93
C LEU A 175 -1.38 -27.49 3.54
N ILE A 176 -0.46 -27.07 4.41
CA ILE A 176 0.51 -26.03 4.08
C ILE A 176 1.41 -26.43 2.91
N ASN A 177 1.91 -27.68 2.90
CA ASN A 177 2.72 -28.16 1.78
C ASN A 177 1.92 -28.22 0.47
N GLN A 178 0.64 -28.52 0.53
CA GLN A 178 -0.27 -28.47 -0.59
C GLN A 178 -0.42 -27.04 -1.13
N MET A 179 -0.76 -26.08 -0.26
CA MET A 179 -0.88 -24.67 -0.58
C MET A 179 0.39 -24.13 -1.27
N ILE A 180 1.58 -24.44 -0.73
CA ILE A 180 2.87 -24.02 -1.31
C ILE A 180 3.06 -24.64 -2.70
N LYS A 181 2.82 -25.95 -2.86
CA LYS A 181 2.98 -26.64 -4.14
C LYS A 181 2.03 -26.10 -5.21
N GLU A 182 0.81 -25.81 -4.85
CA GLU A 182 -0.20 -25.28 -5.75
C GLU A 182 0.15 -23.87 -6.22
N PHE A 183 0.69 -23.04 -5.33
CA PHE A 183 1.20 -21.72 -5.70
C PHE A 183 2.33 -21.79 -6.75
N ASP A 184 3.26 -22.75 -6.59
CA ASP A 184 4.44 -22.91 -7.47
C ASP A 184 4.17 -23.78 -8.71
N ASN A 185 3.01 -24.43 -8.81
CA ASN A 185 2.68 -25.35 -9.90
C ASN A 185 2.70 -24.62 -11.26
N LYS A 186 3.22 -25.31 -12.28
CA LYS A 186 3.27 -24.80 -13.67
C LYS A 186 1.88 -24.43 -14.21
N THR A 187 0.84 -25.17 -13.82
CA THR A 187 -0.55 -24.87 -14.22
C THR A 187 -1.11 -23.62 -13.57
N SER A 188 -0.56 -23.19 -12.43
CA SER A 188 -0.95 -21.95 -11.77
C SER A 188 -0.32 -20.70 -12.38
N LYS A 189 0.60 -20.85 -13.37
CA LYS A 189 1.27 -19.70 -14.01
C LYS A 189 0.31 -18.79 -14.77
N ASP A 190 -0.79 -19.35 -15.25
CA ASP A 190 -1.82 -18.63 -16.00
C ASP A 190 -2.84 -17.92 -15.11
N ILE A 191 -2.82 -18.18 -13.79
CA ILE A 191 -3.72 -17.50 -12.84
C ILE A 191 -3.18 -16.10 -12.55
N PRO A 192 -4.01 -15.04 -12.70
CA PRO A 192 -3.61 -13.68 -12.35
C PRO A 192 -3.10 -13.56 -10.92
N ILE A 193 -2.01 -12.82 -10.73
CA ILE A 193 -1.37 -12.64 -9.42
C ILE A 193 -2.33 -12.14 -8.33
N PRO A 194 -3.24 -11.17 -8.59
CA PRO A 194 -4.23 -10.79 -7.58
C PRO A 194 -5.08 -11.96 -7.09
N ILE A 195 -5.49 -12.86 -7.99
CA ILE A 195 -6.25 -14.05 -7.59
C ILE A 195 -5.40 -14.99 -6.75
N LYS A 196 -4.14 -15.24 -7.13
CA LYS A 196 -3.22 -16.05 -6.31
C LYS A 196 -3.03 -15.49 -4.91
N ALA A 197 -2.88 -14.17 -4.78
CA ALA A 197 -2.77 -13.51 -3.48
C ALA A 197 -4.03 -13.73 -2.63
N GLY A 198 -5.22 -13.60 -3.23
CA GLY A 198 -6.48 -13.88 -2.54
C GLY A 198 -6.65 -15.34 -2.13
N ILE A 199 -6.22 -16.29 -2.96
CA ILE A 199 -6.22 -17.72 -2.64
C ILE A 199 -5.31 -17.98 -1.42
N ILE A 200 -4.08 -17.47 -1.42
CA ILE A 200 -3.13 -17.68 -0.32
C ILE A 200 -3.64 -17.05 0.98
N GLU A 201 -4.23 -15.87 0.94
CA GLU A 201 -4.81 -15.27 2.15
C GLU A 201 -5.94 -16.15 2.71
N TYR A 202 -6.84 -16.63 1.86
CA TYR A 202 -7.93 -17.51 2.27
C TYR A 202 -7.45 -18.85 2.82
N GLU A 203 -6.58 -19.55 2.09
CA GLU A 203 -6.10 -20.85 2.50
C GLU A 203 -5.33 -20.77 3.81
N PHE A 204 -4.41 -19.81 3.94
CA PHE A 204 -3.61 -19.69 5.14
C PHE A 204 -4.47 -19.40 6.38
N VAL A 205 -5.42 -18.45 6.29
CA VAL A 205 -6.30 -18.14 7.41
C VAL A 205 -7.25 -19.29 7.72
N THR A 206 -7.61 -20.09 6.72
CA THR A 206 -8.49 -21.27 6.87
C THR A 206 -7.75 -22.46 7.49
N ILE A 207 -6.52 -22.75 7.06
CA ILE A 207 -5.68 -23.79 7.68
C ILE A 207 -5.36 -23.40 9.15
N HIS A 208 -5.19 -22.12 9.42
CA HIS A 208 -4.95 -21.58 10.78
C HIS A 208 -3.83 -22.30 11.51
N PRO A 209 -2.61 -22.32 10.95
CA PRO A 209 -1.56 -23.26 11.35
C PRO A 209 -0.93 -22.97 12.72
N PHE A 210 -1.15 -21.80 13.29
CA PHE A 210 -0.53 -21.37 14.54
C PHE A 210 -1.55 -21.10 15.65
N TRP A 211 -1.10 -20.97 16.89
CA TRP A 211 -1.95 -20.61 18.02
C TRP A 211 -2.43 -19.16 17.97
N ASP A 212 -1.59 -18.24 17.47
CA ASP A 212 -1.89 -16.80 17.33
C ASP A 212 -1.18 -16.24 16.08
N GLY A 213 -1.60 -15.05 15.60
CA GLY A 213 -0.96 -14.33 14.51
C GLY A 213 -1.31 -14.83 13.11
N ASN A 214 -2.28 -15.73 12.95
CA ASN A 214 -2.64 -16.28 11.63
C ASN A 214 -3.20 -15.23 10.68
N GLY A 215 -4.12 -14.38 11.12
CA GLY A 215 -4.68 -13.31 10.27
C GLY A 215 -3.63 -12.29 9.85
N ARG A 216 -2.77 -11.84 10.76
CA ARG A 216 -1.65 -10.94 10.46
C ARG A 216 -0.67 -11.55 9.47
N THR A 217 -0.35 -12.83 9.64
CA THR A 217 0.56 -13.56 8.74
C THR A 217 -0.06 -13.76 7.36
N SER A 218 -1.35 -14.11 7.25
CA SER A 218 -2.03 -14.31 5.96
C SER A 218 -2.04 -13.03 5.12
N ARG A 219 -2.41 -11.88 5.72
CA ARG A 219 -2.39 -10.58 5.03
C ARG A 219 -0.97 -10.18 4.60
N LEU A 220 0.04 -10.45 5.41
CA LEU A 220 1.44 -10.22 5.05
C LEU A 220 1.89 -11.09 3.88
N LEU A 221 1.50 -12.36 3.81
CA LEU A 221 1.82 -13.26 2.70
C LEU A 221 1.14 -12.81 1.39
N ALA A 222 -0.13 -12.41 1.44
CA ALA A 222 -0.81 -11.85 0.27
C ALA A 222 -0.11 -10.57 -0.23
N ASN A 223 0.24 -9.64 0.66
CA ASN A 223 0.99 -8.44 0.32
C ASN A 223 2.39 -8.74 -0.25
N TYR A 224 3.07 -9.76 0.27
CA TYR A 224 4.36 -10.23 -0.26
C TYR A 224 4.24 -10.69 -1.71
N ILE A 225 3.23 -11.51 -2.02
CA ILE A 225 2.96 -11.98 -3.39
C ILE A 225 2.71 -10.79 -4.31
N LEU A 226 1.82 -9.89 -3.91
CA LEU A 226 1.50 -8.71 -4.71
C LEU A 226 2.75 -7.90 -5.02
N LYS A 227 3.61 -7.66 -4.03
CA LYS A 227 4.87 -6.92 -4.22
C LYS A 227 5.85 -7.69 -5.09
N ALA A 228 6.12 -8.96 -4.82
CA ALA A 228 7.11 -9.77 -5.52
C ALA A 228 6.80 -9.91 -7.03
N TYR A 229 5.54 -9.73 -7.41
CA TYR A 229 5.09 -9.79 -8.80
C TYR A 229 4.67 -8.42 -9.38
N GLY A 230 5.05 -7.31 -8.73
CA GLY A 230 4.86 -5.95 -9.25
C GLY A 230 3.43 -5.43 -9.17
N TYR A 231 2.67 -5.85 -8.16
CA TYR A 231 1.33 -5.35 -7.85
C TYR A 231 1.30 -4.51 -6.55
N ASP A 232 2.43 -3.92 -6.17
CA ASP A 232 2.51 -3.14 -4.93
C ASP A 232 2.25 -1.64 -5.09
N LEU A 233 2.00 -1.16 -6.32
CA LEU A 233 1.77 0.27 -6.60
C LEU A 233 2.80 1.19 -5.92
N LYS A 234 4.09 0.85 -6.02
CA LYS A 234 5.17 1.58 -5.31
C LYS A 234 4.98 1.61 -3.78
N GLY A 235 4.15 0.74 -3.22
CA GLY A 235 3.82 0.70 -1.80
C GLY A 235 2.75 1.69 -1.35
N PHE A 236 1.89 2.20 -2.25
CA PHE A 236 0.94 3.28 -1.96
C PHE A 236 -0.46 2.81 -1.53
N TYR A 237 -0.76 1.52 -1.52
CA TYR A 237 -2.08 0.99 -1.21
C TYR A 237 -2.17 0.40 0.20
N VAL A 238 -3.39 0.37 0.77
CA VAL A 238 -3.69 -0.23 2.08
C VAL A 238 -5.03 -0.94 2.00
N MET A 239 -5.04 -2.26 1.77
CA MET A 239 -6.27 -3.05 1.76
C MET A 239 -6.84 -3.21 3.17
N GLU A 240 -5.98 -3.28 4.17
CA GLU A 240 -6.34 -3.45 5.57
C GLU A 240 -7.21 -2.29 6.10
N GLU A 241 -7.05 -1.07 5.57
CA GLU A 241 -7.93 0.06 5.89
C GLU A 241 -9.37 -0.21 5.44
N PHE A 242 -9.53 -0.86 4.28
CA PHE A 242 -10.85 -1.21 3.76
C PHE A 242 -11.47 -2.35 4.56
N TYR A 243 -10.67 -3.36 4.92
CA TYR A 243 -11.12 -4.46 5.78
C TYR A 243 -11.62 -3.96 7.14
N ASP A 244 -10.87 -3.08 7.80
CA ASP A 244 -11.25 -2.50 9.10
C ASP A 244 -12.53 -1.68 9.02
N LYS A 245 -12.69 -0.85 7.98
CA LYS A 245 -13.91 -0.04 7.78
C LYS A 245 -15.16 -0.87 7.53
N ASN A 246 -15.01 -2.06 6.97
CA ASN A 246 -16.09 -2.98 6.61
C ASN A 246 -15.82 -4.37 7.22
N ILE A 247 -15.51 -4.40 8.52
CA ILE A 247 -15.01 -5.60 9.19
C ILE A 247 -15.98 -6.78 9.12
N ASN A 248 -17.29 -6.51 9.19
CA ASN A 248 -18.30 -7.57 9.06
C ASN A 248 -18.31 -8.16 7.66
N ASP A 249 -18.16 -7.36 6.61
CA ASP A 249 -18.12 -7.84 5.23
C ASP A 249 -16.85 -8.67 4.98
N TYR A 250 -15.72 -8.26 5.59
CA TYR A 250 -14.47 -9.04 5.54
C TYR A 250 -14.64 -10.42 6.15
N TYR A 251 -15.18 -10.52 7.37
CA TYR A 251 -15.40 -11.82 8.01
C TYR A 251 -16.49 -12.65 7.32
N ASN A 252 -17.56 -12.01 6.87
CA ASN A 252 -18.62 -12.71 6.14
C ASN A 252 -18.10 -13.30 4.82
N SER A 253 -17.26 -12.56 4.09
CA SER A 253 -16.65 -13.05 2.84
C SER A 253 -15.67 -14.19 3.07
N LEU A 254 -14.98 -14.24 4.20
CA LEU A 254 -14.17 -15.39 4.61
C LEU A 254 -15.03 -16.59 5.01
N GLN A 255 -16.19 -16.36 5.59
CA GLN A 255 -17.09 -17.43 6.04
C GLN A 255 -17.97 -17.98 4.92
N MET A 256 -18.40 -17.14 3.96
CA MET A 256 -19.23 -17.51 2.80
C MET A 256 -20.49 -18.34 3.18
N GLY A 257 -21.03 -18.14 4.37
CA GLY A 257 -22.15 -18.94 4.88
C GLY A 257 -21.87 -20.44 5.05
N LEU A 258 -20.63 -20.86 4.95
CA LEU A 258 -20.21 -22.26 5.05
C LEU A 258 -20.25 -22.76 6.48
N HIS A 259 -20.30 -24.09 6.64
CA HIS A 259 -20.24 -24.70 7.97
C HIS A 259 -18.96 -24.31 8.71
N HIS A 260 -19.06 -24.03 10.03
CA HIS A 260 -17.95 -23.55 10.83
C HIS A 260 -16.79 -24.56 10.95
N ASN A 261 -17.03 -25.86 10.76
CA ASN A 261 -15.99 -26.88 10.82
C ASN A 261 -15.33 -27.03 9.45
N PHE A 262 -13.99 -27.02 9.41
CA PHE A 262 -13.18 -27.15 8.21
C PHE A 262 -13.60 -28.32 7.33
N TYR A 263 -13.74 -29.52 7.92
CA TYR A 263 -14.00 -30.75 7.15
C TYR A 263 -15.42 -30.82 6.53
N PHE A 264 -16.37 -30.11 7.10
CA PHE A 264 -17.77 -30.11 6.66
C PHE A 264 -18.16 -28.94 5.77
N GLY A 265 -17.31 -27.91 5.68
CA GLY A 265 -17.67 -26.71 4.95
C GLY A 265 -16.59 -26.16 4.02
N ARG A 266 -15.32 -26.15 4.47
CA ARG A 266 -14.30 -25.36 3.80
C ARG A 266 -13.26 -26.15 3.03
N LYS A 267 -13.05 -27.43 3.33
CA LYS A 267 -12.02 -28.26 2.71
C LYS A 267 -12.09 -28.29 1.18
N ASP A 268 -13.28 -28.31 0.63
CA ASP A 268 -13.54 -28.41 -0.82
C ASP A 268 -14.46 -27.29 -1.32
N ALA A 269 -14.46 -26.14 -0.63
CA ALA A 269 -15.34 -25.03 -0.92
C ALA A 269 -15.02 -24.37 -2.27
N ASP A 270 -16.06 -23.87 -2.93
CA ASP A 270 -15.91 -22.87 -3.98
C ASP A 270 -15.71 -21.50 -3.33
N ILE A 271 -14.54 -20.89 -3.56
CA ILE A 271 -14.15 -19.62 -2.94
C ILE A 271 -14.37 -18.41 -3.84
N THR A 272 -15.23 -18.55 -4.85
CA THR A 272 -15.53 -17.46 -5.81
C THR A 272 -16.00 -16.20 -5.09
N GLU A 273 -16.88 -16.33 -4.08
CA GLU A 273 -17.41 -15.19 -3.32
C GLU A 273 -16.30 -14.45 -2.55
N TRP A 274 -15.38 -15.19 -1.90
CA TRP A 274 -14.20 -14.58 -1.29
C TRP A 274 -13.34 -13.84 -2.29
N LEU A 275 -13.07 -14.46 -3.45
CA LEU A 275 -12.24 -13.84 -4.50
C LEU A 275 -12.93 -12.60 -5.08
N GLU A 276 -14.24 -12.59 -5.24
CA GLU A 276 -14.98 -11.40 -5.64
C GLU A 276 -14.81 -10.26 -4.64
N TYR A 277 -14.88 -10.55 -3.34
CA TYR A 277 -14.64 -9.57 -2.29
C TYR A 277 -13.19 -9.05 -2.31
N PHE A 278 -12.20 -9.96 -2.30
CA PHE A 278 -10.79 -9.64 -2.27
C PHE A 278 -10.38 -8.79 -3.49
N ILE A 279 -10.73 -9.23 -4.68
CA ILE A 279 -10.38 -8.53 -5.93
C ILE A 279 -11.10 -7.18 -6.04
N SER A 280 -12.37 -7.09 -5.61
CA SER A 280 -13.08 -5.81 -5.57
C SER A 280 -12.47 -4.83 -4.57
N THR A 281 -12.08 -5.30 -3.39
CA THR A 281 -11.37 -4.48 -2.39
C THR A 281 -10.05 -3.96 -2.94
N MET A 282 -9.28 -4.83 -3.59
CA MET A 282 -8.04 -4.46 -4.26
C MET A 282 -8.29 -3.43 -5.38
N ALA A 283 -9.29 -3.65 -6.23
CA ALA A 283 -9.62 -2.75 -7.33
C ALA A 283 -10.00 -1.35 -6.84
N ASN A 284 -10.87 -1.25 -5.83
CA ASN A 284 -11.28 0.02 -5.25
C ASN A 284 -10.10 0.77 -4.60
N THR A 285 -9.25 0.03 -3.88
CA THR A 285 -8.05 0.59 -3.24
C THR A 285 -7.05 1.08 -4.28
N PHE A 286 -6.81 0.30 -5.34
CA PHE A 286 -5.89 0.65 -6.42
C PHE A 286 -6.39 1.84 -7.25
N GLU A 287 -7.68 1.88 -7.55
CA GLU A 287 -8.31 2.99 -8.28
C GLU A 287 -8.19 4.31 -7.50
N ALA A 288 -8.38 4.28 -6.18
CA ALA A 288 -8.18 5.43 -5.31
C ALA A 288 -6.72 5.92 -5.34
N VAL A 289 -5.74 5.02 -5.31
CA VAL A 289 -4.30 5.35 -5.44
C VAL A 289 -4.01 5.95 -6.82
N GLY A 290 -4.49 5.33 -7.89
CA GLY A 290 -4.30 5.81 -9.26
C GLY A 290 -4.85 7.22 -9.45
N ASN A 291 -6.04 7.52 -8.92
CA ASN A 291 -6.65 8.84 -8.95
C ASN A 291 -5.82 9.87 -8.15
N ARG A 292 -5.35 9.52 -6.95
CA ARG A 292 -4.47 10.38 -6.12
C ARG A 292 -3.16 10.70 -6.84
N VAL A 293 -2.50 9.70 -7.44
CA VAL A 293 -1.25 9.90 -8.21
C VAL A 293 -1.48 10.79 -9.42
N LYS A 294 -2.59 10.58 -10.14
CA LYS A 294 -2.96 11.44 -11.29
C LYS A 294 -3.19 12.90 -10.87
N GLU A 295 -3.88 13.13 -9.77
CA GLU A 295 -4.10 14.47 -9.22
C GLU A 295 -2.78 15.16 -8.85
N ILE A 296 -1.90 14.47 -8.10
CA ILE A 296 -0.58 14.98 -7.74
C ILE A 296 0.24 15.29 -8.99
N TYR A 297 0.24 14.41 -10.00
CA TYR A 297 0.95 14.62 -11.25
C TYR A 297 0.45 15.87 -11.99
N LEU A 298 -0.87 16.05 -12.09
CA LEU A 298 -1.45 17.24 -12.76
C LEU A 298 -1.09 18.52 -12.02
N ASN A 299 -1.19 18.54 -10.70
CA ASN A 299 -0.83 19.69 -9.87
C ASN A 299 0.67 20.01 -10.01
N SER A 300 1.55 19.01 -10.01
CA SER A 300 2.99 19.22 -10.19
C SER A 300 3.34 19.78 -11.58
N LYS A 301 2.58 19.42 -12.60
CA LYS A 301 2.74 19.97 -13.96
C LYS A 301 2.26 21.43 -14.07
N GLU A 302 1.20 21.80 -13.35
CA GLU A 302 0.76 23.20 -13.28
C GLU A 302 1.79 24.08 -12.56
N GLU A 303 2.45 23.56 -11.51
CA GLU A 303 3.56 24.24 -10.83
C GLU A 303 4.78 24.42 -11.75
N VAL A 304 5.16 23.38 -12.50
CA VAL A 304 6.25 23.45 -13.51
C VAL A 304 5.93 24.47 -14.59
N ASN A 305 4.68 24.58 -15.06
CA ASN A 305 4.29 25.57 -16.07
C ASN A 305 4.49 27.02 -15.61
N ILE A 306 4.35 27.33 -14.33
CA ILE A 306 4.60 28.69 -13.82
C ILE A 306 6.10 28.93 -13.65
N LEU A 307 6.86 27.97 -13.12
CA LEU A 307 8.31 28.07 -13.04
C LEU A 307 8.96 28.14 -14.44
N ASP A 308 8.38 27.47 -15.43
CA ASP A 308 8.85 27.52 -16.83
C ASP A 308 8.55 28.88 -17.52
N THR A 309 7.55 29.61 -17.06
CA THR A 309 7.29 30.97 -17.51
C THR A 309 8.24 32.01 -16.89
N LEU A 310 8.95 31.66 -15.85
CA LEU A 310 9.93 32.53 -15.19
C LEU A 310 11.28 32.47 -15.90
N ASP A 311 11.86 33.66 -16.14
CA ASP A 311 13.24 33.76 -16.63
C ASP A 311 14.26 33.32 -15.56
N LYS A 312 15.54 33.19 -15.92
CA LYS A 312 16.60 32.77 -14.98
C LYS A 312 16.72 33.68 -13.76
N ARG A 313 16.43 34.98 -13.91
CA ARG A 313 16.48 35.98 -12.82
C ARG A 313 15.30 35.77 -11.87
N GLU A 314 14.11 35.62 -12.43
CA GLU A 314 12.88 35.40 -11.68
C GLU A 314 12.93 34.09 -10.89
N ARG A 315 13.45 33.01 -11.48
CA ARG A 315 13.64 31.73 -10.78
C ARG A 315 14.58 31.87 -9.56
N TRP A 316 15.68 32.60 -9.73
CA TRP A 316 16.59 32.83 -8.62
C TRP A 316 15.92 33.65 -7.51
N ILE A 317 15.18 34.71 -7.85
CA ILE A 317 14.44 35.55 -6.91
C ILE A 317 13.38 34.74 -6.17
N ALA A 318 12.60 33.91 -6.87
CA ALA A 318 11.62 33.04 -6.26
C ALA A 318 12.26 32.12 -5.22
N ASN A 319 13.34 31.43 -5.58
CA ASN A 319 14.09 30.57 -4.67
C ASN A 319 14.70 31.34 -3.48
N TYR A 320 15.21 32.55 -3.72
CA TYR A 320 15.76 33.38 -2.64
C TYR A 320 14.67 33.78 -1.63
N ILE A 321 13.50 34.21 -2.09
CA ILE A 321 12.36 34.56 -1.25
C ILE A 321 11.83 33.37 -0.47
N LEU A 322 11.75 32.19 -1.09
CA LEU A 322 11.32 30.96 -0.42
C LEU A 322 12.23 30.60 0.76
N ASN A 323 13.54 30.81 0.61
CA ASN A 323 14.51 30.48 1.65
C ASN A 323 14.68 31.59 2.71
N ASN A 324 14.46 32.87 2.35
CA ASN A 324 14.76 34.04 3.21
C ASN A 324 13.52 34.85 3.59
N GLY A 325 12.34 34.49 3.08
CA GLY A 325 11.07 35.17 3.31
C GLY A 325 10.85 36.37 2.42
N LYS A 326 11.89 37.17 2.10
CA LYS A 326 11.80 38.43 1.35
C LYS A 326 13.13 38.79 0.69
N ILE A 327 13.09 39.78 -0.24
CA ILE A 327 14.26 40.25 -0.97
C ILE A 327 14.32 41.78 -1.06
N LYS A 328 15.52 42.34 -1.13
CA LYS A 328 15.77 43.78 -1.36
C LYS A 328 16.55 44.02 -2.63
N ALA A 329 16.48 45.24 -3.14
CA ALA A 329 17.26 45.67 -4.33
C ALA A 329 18.76 45.39 -4.18
N LYS A 330 19.32 45.58 -2.98
CA LYS A 330 20.73 45.31 -2.70
C LYS A 330 21.10 43.82 -2.83
N ASP A 331 20.20 42.91 -2.50
CA ASP A 331 20.45 41.48 -2.55
C ASP A 331 20.52 41.05 -4.03
N ILE A 332 19.63 41.59 -4.87
CA ILE A 332 19.63 41.42 -6.32
C ILE A 332 20.91 42.01 -6.94
N ALA A 333 21.23 43.24 -6.61
CA ALA A 333 22.43 43.90 -7.10
C ALA A 333 23.71 43.14 -6.78
N SER A 334 23.83 42.65 -5.54
CA SER A 334 24.97 41.84 -5.07
C SER A 334 25.08 40.52 -5.83
N HIS A 335 23.97 39.79 -5.97
CA HIS A 335 23.99 38.46 -6.65
C HIS A 335 24.33 38.55 -8.11
N PHE A 336 23.65 39.47 -8.84
CA PHE A 336 23.84 39.59 -10.27
C PHE A 336 25.00 40.53 -10.68
N LYS A 337 25.72 41.09 -9.70
CA LYS A 337 26.85 42.01 -9.88
C LYS A 337 26.47 43.23 -10.75
N ILE A 338 25.31 43.82 -10.47
CA ILE A 338 24.77 44.97 -11.15
C ILE A 338 24.68 46.18 -10.18
N ASN A 339 24.48 47.39 -10.73
CA ASN A 339 24.23 48.55 -9.88
C ASN A 339 22.80 48.55 -9.31
N LEU A 340 22.56 49.35 -8.26
CA LEU A 340 21.28 49.43 -7.58
C LEU A 340 20.16 49.97 -8.47
N ASP A 341 20.48 50.87 -9.40
CA ASP A 341 19.47 51.44 -10.33
C ASP A 341 18.95 50.37 -11.27
N THR A 342 19.82 49.52 -11.78
CA THR A 342 19.43 48.39 -12.62
C THR A 342 18.56 47.40 -11.80
N ALA A 343 18.92 47.07 -10.58
CA ALA A 343 18.15 46.20 -9.70
C ALA A 343 16.75 46.79 -9.41
N ASN A 344 16.67 48.10 -9.16
CA ASN A 344 15.42 48.80 -8.93
C ASN A 344 14.53 48.80 -10.18
N ASN A 345 15.12 48.94 -11.39
CA ASN A 345 14.37 48.86 -12.62
C ASN A 345 13.80 47.46 -12.86
N TRP A 346 14.55 46.44 -12.60
CA TRP A 346 14.03 45.05 -12.65
C TRP A 346 12.89 44.83 -11.66
N ILE A 347 13.03 45.31 -10.43
CA ILE A 347 11.96 45.21 -9.43
C ILE A 347 10.69 45.93 -9.89
N LYS A 348 10.80 47.15 -10.48
CA LYS A 348 9.65 47.86 -11.01
C LYS A 348 8.95 47.07 -12.12
N GLU A 349 9.70 46.42 -13.01
CA GLU A 349 9.18 45.55 -14.03
C GLU A 349 8.41 44.37 -13.43
N TRP A 350 9.00 43.68 -12.46
CA TRP A 350 8.41 42.54 -11.79
C TRP A 350 7.18 42.89 -10.96
N VAL A 351 7.17 44.03 -10.31
CA VAL A 351 5.98 44.54 -9.60
C VAL A 351 4.87 44.89 -10.61
N ASN A 352 5.18 45.51 -11.72
CA ASN A 352 4.19 45.82 -12.75
C ASN A 352 3.60 44.56 -13.41
N ARG A 353 4.38 43.47 -13.52
CA ARG A 353 3.93 42.16 -14.02
C ARG A 353 3.19 41.35 -12.98
N GLY A 354 3.12 41.81 -11.72
CA GLY A 354 2.49 41.08 -10.63
C GLY A 354 3.28 39.86 -10.15
N PHE A 355 4.59 39.81 -10.38
CA PHE A 355 5.50 38.80 -9.84
C PHE A 355 5.90 39.11 -8.41
N LEU A 356 6.28 40.35 -8.13
CA LEU A 356 6.63 40.83 -6.79
C LEU A 356 5.60 41.84 -6.29
N VAL A 357 5.49 41.94 -4.96
CA VAL A 357 4.73 42.97 -4.27
C VAL A 357 5.57 43.48 -3.08
N ARG A 358 5.35 44.72 -2.67
CA ARG A 358 5.97 45.26 -1.45
C ARG A 358 5.39 44.54 -0.25
N GLU A 359 6.24 44.12 0.68
CA GLU A 359 5.79 43.54 1.95
C GLU A 359 5.07 44.59 2.82
N ASN A 360 5.50 45.88 2.72
CA ASN A 360 4.90 47.01 3.43
C ASN A 360 4.86 48.25 2.50
N ASP A 361 3.69 48.69 2.16
CA ASP A 361 3.47 49.85 1.27
C ASP A 361 3.94 51.18 1.84
N LYS A 362 4.07 51.29 3.18
CA LYS A 362 4.51 52.50 3.85
C LYS A 362 6.06 52.62 3.93
N GLN A 363 6.78 51.60 3.53
CA GLN A 363 8.25 51.61 3.58
C GLN A 363 8.82 52.36 2.37
N ILE A 364 9.56 53.46 2.67
CA ILE A 364 10.13 54.36 1.63
C ILE A 364 11.58 54.01 1.32
N ARG A 365 12.35 53.52 2.32
CA ARG A 365 13.77 53.18 2.20
C ARG A 365 14.01 51.68 2.48
N ASN A 366 14.96 51.09 1.77
CA ASN A 366 15.28 49.65 1.93
C ASN A 366 14.05 48.73 1.84
N VAL A 367 13.21 48.95 0.81
CA VAL A 367 11.93 48.26 0.62
C VAL A 367 12.16 46.75 0.53
N ASP A 368 11.36 46.02 1.27
CA ASP A 368 11.24 44.55 1.20
C ASP A 368 10.17 44.15 0.18
N TYR A 369 10.51 43.14 -0.62
CA TYR A 369 9.61 42.58 -1.64
C TYR A 369 9.39 41.10 -1.37
N ILE A 370 8.16 40.63 -1.60
CA ILE A 370 7.72 39.24 -1.51
C ILE A 370 7.07 38.84 -2.83
N LEU A 371 6.91 37.53 -3.05
CA LEU A 371 6.11 37.03 -4.16
C LEU A 371 4.64 37.39 -3.95
N THR A 372 3.90 37.67 -5.03
CA THR A 372 2.44 37.81 -4.92
C THR A 372 1.79 36.48 -4.59
N ASP A 373 0.57 36.48 -4.04
CA ASP A 373 -0.18 35.28 -3.67
C ASP A 373 -0.27 34.26 -4.81
N LYS A 374 -0.43 34.75 -6.04
CA LYS A 374 -0.46 33.93 -7.26
C LYS A 374 0.79 33.06 -7.42
N TYR A 375 1.97 33.56 -7.05
CA TYR A 375 3.24 32.85 -7.16
C TYR A 375 3.62 32.14 -5.85
N GLN A 376 3.25 32.68 -4.69
CA GLN A 376 3.49 32.02 -3.40
C GLN A 376 2.77 30.69 -3.24
N GLN A 377 1.48 30.62 -3.69
CA GLN A 377 0.67 29.40 -3.60
C GLN A 377 1.11 28.31 -4.59
N LYS A 378 1.79 28.71 -5.67
CA LYS A 378 2.17 27.80 -6.77
C LYS A 378 3.64 27.37 -6.75
N ILE A 379 4.46 27.96 -5.88
CA ILE A 379 5.91 27.66 -5.74
C ILE A 379 6.24 27.02 -4.38
N LYS A 380 5.30 27.01 -3.41
CA LYS A 380 5.41 26.25 -2.16
C LYS A 380 5.13 24.78 -2.37
#